data_cc56065da676879c7552d547160a0d10
#
_entry.id   cc56065da676879c7552d547160a0d10
#
_cell.length_a   1.000
_cell.length_b   1.000
_cell.length_c   1.000
_cell.angle_alpha   90.00
_cell.angle_beta   90.00
_cell.angle_gamma   90.00
#
_symmetry.space_group_name_H-M   'P 1'
#
loop_
_entity.id
_entity.type
_entity.pdbx_description
1 polymer ?
#
loop_
_entity_poly.entity_id
_entity_poly.type
_entity_poly.pdbx_seq_one_letter_code
_entity_poly.pdbx_strand_id
1 'polypeptide(L)'
;MALHKIDIALGPEATLNALSEKYPERGFLKYRSADDHRKFMLLDVSDEKTVFQSGLNYKVIQTLGRVELGEDDILELCYMTLDSDEQKVMQSIIDSWDDRNKRPLGLKSYVETRSLKQDYEFLLINSWKDEHDFLQWHNSENNTPAHFGHAGNKSAVVNQYVSAGK
;
A
#
# COMPACT_ATOMS: atom_id res chain seq x y z
N MET A 1 -18.73 2.90 -4.76
CA MET A 1 -18.39 4.02 -3.88
C MET A 1 -16.89 4.18 -3.78
N ALA A 2 -16.44 5.41 -3.68
CA ALA A 2 -15.01 5.68 -3.56
C ALA A 2 -14.49 5.32 -2.17
N LEU A 3 -13.31 4.73 -2.11
CA LEU A 3 -12.62 4.46 -0.86
C LEU A 3 -11.99 5.75 -0.33
N HIS A 4 -12.24 6.10 0.93
CA HIS A 4 -11.76 7.36 1.52
C HIS A 4 -10.57 7.17 2.45
N LYS A 5 -10.44 5.98 3.03
CA LYS A 5 -9.36 5.72 4.00
C LYS A 5 -8.96 4.26 4.01
N ILE A 6 -7.74 4.01 4.48
CA ILE A 6 -7.22 2.67 4.72
C ILE A 6 -6.59 2.68 6.11
N ASP A 7 -6.91 1.66 6.89
CA ASP A 7 -6.28 1.43 8.18
C ASP A 7 -5.50 0.12 8.13
N ILE A 8 -4.32 0.11 8.75
CA ILE A 8 -3.38 -1.01 8.69
C ILE A 8 -3.01 -1.45 10.10
N ALA A 9 -3.09 -2.75 10.35
CA ALA A 9 -2.54 -3.35 11.57
C ALA A 9 -1.42 -4.31 11.19
N LEU A 10 -0.29 -4.22 11.88
CA LEU A 10 0.87 -5.07 11.67
C LEU A 10 1.12 -5.89 12.93
N GLY A 11 1.53 -7.14 12.78
CA GLY A 11 1.86 -7.96 13.94
C GLY A 11 1.94 -9.44 13.63
N PRO A 12 2.10 -10.26 14.70
CA PRO A 12 2.08 -11.71 14.56
C PRO A 12 0.71 -12.22 14.13
N GLU A 13 0.70 -13.34 13.43
CA GLU A 13 -0.55 -13.91 12.89
C GLU A 13 -1.61 -14.15 13.96
N ALA A 14 -1.23 -14.67 15.10
CA ALA A 14 -2.19 -14.96 16.18
C ALA A 14 -2.93 -13.71 16.65
N THR A 15 -2.20 -12.59 16.79
CA THR A 15 -2.79 -11.30 17.18
C THR A 15 -3.77 -10.79 16.14
N LEU A 16 -3.39 -10.88 14.87
CA LEU A 16 -4.24 -10.38 13.77
C LEU A 16 -5.45 -11.29 13.56
N ASN A 17 -5.31 -12.59 13.74
CA ASN A 17 -6.44 -13.52 13.67
C ASN A 17 -7.46 -13.23 14.76
N ALA A 18 -7.01 -12.89 15.97
CA ALA A 18 -7.90 -12.50 17.06
C ALA A 18 -8.72 -11.25 16.71
N LEU A 19 -8.08 -10.28 16.05
CA LEU A 19 -8.78 -9.09 15.58
C LEU A 19 -9.83 -9.43 14.52
N SER A 20 -9.49 -10.28 13.55
CA SER A 20 -10.41 -10.70 12.51
C SER A 20 -11.62 -11.45 13.07
N GLU A 21 -11.40 -12.29 14.07
CA GLU A 21 -12.46 -13.05 14.73
C GLU A 21 -13.39 -12.14 15.55
N LYS A 22 -12.83 -11.09 16.14
CA LYS A 22 -13.59 -10.12 16.92
C LYS A 22 -14.46 -9.22 16.05
N TYR A 23 -14.02 -8.92 14.82
CA TYR A 23 -14.71 -8.02 13.91
C TYR A 23 -14.94 -8.66 12.53
N PRO A 24 -15.67 -9.79 12.47
CA PRO A 24 -15.82 -10.52 11.20
C PRO A 24 -16.54 -9.72 10.12
N GLU A 25 -17.38 -8.77 10.50
CA GLU A 25 -18.13 -7.92 9.56
C GLU A 25 -17.25 -6.92 8.81
N ARG A 26 -16.04 -6.66 9.29
CA ARG A 26 -15.12 -5.72 8.64
C ARG A 26 -14.53 -6.24 7.36
N GLY A 27 -14.41 -7.57 7.23
CA GLY A 27 -13.83 -8.16 6.03
C GLY A 27 -12.37 -7.77 5.82
N PHE A 28 -11.58 -7.78 6.89
CA PHE A 28 -10.15 -7.45 6.80
C PHE A 28 -9.44 -8.33 5.78
N LEU A 29 -8.53 -7.73 5.03
CA LEU A 29 -7.65 -8.47 4.11
C LEU A 29 -6.36 -8.79 4.84
N LYS A 30 -5.99 -10.08 4.87
CA LYS A 30 -4.77 -10.53 5.58
C LYS A 30 -3.68 -10.89 4.57
N TYR A 31 -2.49 -10.37 4.83
CA TYR A 31 -1.30 -10.64 4.01
C TYR A 31 -0.13 -11.01 4.91
N ARG A 32 0.85 -11.70 4.34
CA ARG A 32 2.10 -12.03 5.01
C ARG A 32 3.24 -11.26 4.35
N SER A 33 4.19 -10.77 5.16
CA SER A 33 5.39 -10.16 4.63
C SER A 33 6.19 -11.18 3.79
N ALA A 34 6.62 -10.76 2.61
CA ALA A 34 7.47 -11.62 1.78
C ALA A 34 8.87 -11.81 2.38
N ASP A 35 9.32 -10.84 3.18
CA ASP A 35 10.67 -10.84 3.74
C ASP A 35 10.75 -11.48 5.13
N ASP A 36 9.66 -11.51 5.88
CA ASP A 36 9.62 -12.08 7.22
C ASP A 36 8.32 -12.85 7.43
N HIS A 37 8.41 -14.17 7.42
CA HIS A 37 7.25 -15.07 7.55
C HIS A 37 6.50 -14.95 8.88
N ARG A 38 7.07 -14.24 9.85
CA ARG A 38 6.43 -14.02 11.16
C ARG A 38 5.63 -12.72 11.21
N LYS A 39 5.77 -11.87 10.19
CA LYS A 39 5.08 -10.58 10.13
C LYS A 39 3.88 -10.68 9.20
N PHE A 40 2.75 -10.25 9.70
CA PHE A 40 1.49 -10.23 8.98
C PHE A 40 0.90 -8.83 9.00
N MET A 41 -0.03 -8.59 8.10
CA MET A 41 -0.71 -7.31 7.95
C MET A 41 -2.20 -7.56 7.74
N LEU A 42 -3.03 -6.75 8.41
CA LEU A 42 -4.44 -6.62 8.08
C LEU A 42 -4.67 -5.25 7.45
N LEU A 43 -5.38 -5.24 6.33
CA LEU A 43 -5.90 -4.03 5.72
C LEU A 43 -7.38 -3.92 6.02
N ASP A 44 -7.80 -2.77 6.53
CA ASP A 44 -9.20 -2.42 6.68
C ASP A 44 -9.57 -1.45 5.56
N VAL A 45 -10.33 -1.92 4.59
CA VAL A 45 -10.83 -1.13 3.48
C VAL A 45 -12.35 -0.93 3.58
N SER A 46 -12.92 -1.12 4.77
CA SER A 46 -14.35 -0.96 5.00
C SER A 46 -14.82 0.48 4.93
N ASP A 47 -13.89 1.43 5.02
CA ASP A 47 -14.17 2.87 5.07
C ASP A 47 -14.88 3.29 6.36
N GLU A 48 -14.90 2.44 7.38
CA GLU A 48 -15.49 2.70 8.67
C GLU A 48 -14.45 3.11 9.70
N LYS A 49 -14.87 3.65 10.82
CA LYS A 49 -13.98 4.06 11.89
C LYS A 49 -13.08 2.90 12.32
N THR A 50 -11.78 3.17 12.46
CA THR A 50 -10.81 2.14 12.80
C THR A 50 -11.10 1.49 14.15
N VAL A 51 -10.88 0.16 14.20
CA VAL A 51 -10.90 -0.61 15.45
C VAL A 51 -9.49 -0.99 15.89
N PHE A 52 -8.48 -0.61 15.12
CA PHE A 52 -7.07 -0.87 15.47
C PHE A 52 -6.60 0.16 16.50
N GLN A 53 -6.07 -0.30 17.62
CA GLN A 53 -5.62 0.59 18.69
C GLN A 53 -4.27 1.24 18.40
N SER A 54 -3.39 0.53 17.71
CA SER A 54 -2.04 1.02 17.37
C SER A 54 -1.75 0.88 15.89
N GLY A 55 -2.79 0.99 15.07
CA GLY A 55 -2.67 0.87 13.63
C GLY A 55 -2.13 2.12 12.96
N LEU A 56 -1.83 1.99 11.68
CA LEU A 56 -1.47 3.09 10.80
C LEU A 56 -2.73 3.52 10.04
N ASN A 57 -2.97 4.83 10.01
CA ASN A 57 -4.21 5.38 9.46
C ASN A 57 -3.87 6.32 8.32
N TYR A 58 -4.49 6.09 7.16
CA TYR A 58 -4.21 6.85 5.94
C TYR A 58 -5.50 7.34 5.29
N LYS A 59 -5.42 8.56 4.75
CA LYS A 59 -6.47 9.14 3.91
C LYS A 59 -6.15 8.80 2.46
N VAL A 60 -7.12 8.29 1.72
CA VAL A 60 -6.96 8.00 0.29
C VAL A 60 -7.02 9.33 -0.49
N ILE A 61 -6.01 9.57 -1.32
CA ILE A 61 -5.94 10.73 -2.20
C ILE A 61 -6.45 10.38 -3.59
N GLN A 62 -6.00 9.25 -4.13
CA GLN A 62 -6.29 8.87 -5.51
C GLN A 62 -6.18 7.36 -5.67
N THR A 63 -6.99 6.80 -6.57
CA THR A 63 -6.97 5.37 -6.91
C THR A 63 -7.06 5.21 -8.42
N LEU A 64 -6.63 4.04 -8.90
CA LEU A 64 -6.84 3.64 -10.29
C LEU A 64 -8.25 3.04 -10.39
N GLY A 65 -9.21 3.90 -10.75
CA GLY A 65 -10.60 3.48 -10.80
C GLY A 65 -11.11 2.98 -9.45
N ARG A 66 -11.98 1.97 -9.46
CA ARG A 66 -12.46 1.32 -8.25
C ARG A 66 -11.38 0.43 -7.65
N VAL A 67 -11.14 0.55 -6.37
CA VAL A 67 -10.14 -0.29 -5.68
C VAL A 67 -10.62 -1.74 -5.61
N GLU A 68 -9.79 -2.64 -6.11
CA GLU A 68 -10.03 -4.08 -6.08
C GLU A 68 -8.79 -4.78 -5.54
N LEU A 69 -8.72 -4.92 -4.22
CA LEU A 69 -7.63 -5.63 -3.54
C LEU A 69 -8.12 -7.01 -3.12
N GLY A 70 -7.37 -8.04 -3.49
CA GLY A 70 -7.66 -9.41 -3.10
C GLY A 70 -6.57 -10.00 -2.22
N GLU A 71 -6.92 -10.95 -1.38
CA GLU A 71 -5.94 -11.60 -0.48
C GLU A 71 -4.90 -12.42 -1.22
N ASP A 72 -5.14 -12.74 -2.50
CA ASP A 72 -4.18 -13.46 -3.35
C ASP A 72 -3.27 -12.53 -4.15
N ASP A 73 -3.50 -11.23 -4.07
CA ASP A 73 -2.68 -10.27 -4.79
C ASP A 73 -1.30 -10.12 -4.14
N ILE A 74 -0.34 -9.68 -4.95
CA ILE A 74 0.97 -9.25 -4.47
C ILE A 74 0.88 -7.76 -4.24
N LEU A 75 1.22 -7.30 -3.03
CA LEU A 75 1.18 -5.89 -2.69
C LEU A 75 2.59 -5.34 -2.52
N GLU A 76 2.81 -4.15 -3.06
CA GLU A 76 3.97 -3.34 -2.78
C GLU A 76 3.49 -2.13 -1.97
N LEU A 77 4.01 -1.99 -0.75
CA LEU A 77 3.74 -0.84 0.09
C LEU A 77 4.97 0.04 0.10
N CYS A 78 4.84 1.22 -0.48
CA CYS A 78 5.94 2.18 -0.55
C CYS A 78 5.65 3.33 0.42
N TYR A 79 6.39 3.37 1.52
CA TYR A 79 6.29 4.42 2.53
C TYR A 79 7.29 5.54 2.18
N MET A 80 6.78 6.75 2.03
CA MET A 80 7.59 7.89 1.59
C MET A 80 7.40 9.07 2.52
N THR A 81 8.50 9.78 2.80
CA THR A 81 8.44 11.09 3.45
C THR A 81 8.80 12.12 2.38
N LEU A 82 7.84 12.96 2.00
CA LEU A 82 7.96 13.85 0.85
C LEU A 82 7.82 15.31 1.27
N ASP A 83 8.78 16.16 0.87
CA ASP A 83 8.61 17.60 1.00
C ASP A 83 7.64 18.12 -0.07
N SER A 84 7.37 19.42 -0.07
CA SER A 84 6.39 20.02 -0.97
C SER A 84 6.73 19.81 -2.45
N ASP A 85 8.01 19.89 -2.81
CA ASP A 85 8.44 19.69 -4.18
C ASP A 85 8.36 18.23 -4.60
N GLU A 86 8.77 17.32 -3.72
CA GLU A 86 8.68 15.88 -3.97
C GLU A 86 7.23 15.42 -4.12
N GLN A 87 6.31 16.01 -3.34
CA GLN A 87 4.88 15.73 -3.46
C GLN A 87 4.36 16.05 -4.87
N LYS A 88 4.80 17.16 -5.44
CA LYS A 88 4.40 17.55 -6.80
C LYS A 88 4.93 16.58 -7.83
N VAL A 89 6.18 16.14 -7.68
CA VAL A 89 6.79 15.16 -8.58
C VAL A 89 6.04 13.83 -8.51
N MET A 90 5.78 13.36 -7.29
CA MET A 90 5.05 12.10 -7.12
C MET A 90 3.64 12.18 -7.70
N GLN A 91 2.93 13.26 -7.46
CA GLN A 91 1.58 13.45 -7.98
C GLN A 91 1.57 13.41 -9.51
N SER A 92 2.55 14.05 -10.14
CA SER A 92 2.70 14.03 -11.59
C SER A 92 2.92 12.63 -12.13
N ILE A 93 3.76 11.83 -11.45
CA ILE A 93 4.03 10.44 -11.84
C ILE A 93 2.77 9.60 -11.74
N ILE A 94 2.06 9.68 -10.61
CA ILE A 94 0.86 8.87 -10.38
C ILE A 94 -0.26 9.29 -11.34
N ASP A 95 -0.41 10.59 -11.59
CA ASP A 95 -1.40 11.08 -12.56
C ASP A 95 -1.13 10.51 -13.95
N SER A 96 0.14 10.31 -14.31
CA SER A 96 0.50 9.75 -15.61
C SER A 96 0.04 8.30 -15.77
N TRP A 97 -0.21 7.59 -14.67
CA TRP A 97 -0.62 6.18 -14.71
C TRP A 97 -2.06 5.96 -15.19
N ASP A 98 -2.83 7.01 -15.34
CA ASP A 98 -4.13 6.91 -16.02
C ASP A 98 -3.95 6.51 -17.49
N ASP A 99 -2.81 6.86 -18.08
CA ASP A 99 -2.42 6.42 -19.42
C ASP A 99 -1.80 5.00 -19.32
N ARG A 100 -2.41 4.02 -19.98
CA ARG A 100 -1.94 2.63 -19.97
C ARG A 100 -0.50 2.50 -20.41
N ASN A 101 -0.03 3.36 -21.31
CA ASN A 101 1.33 3.31 -21.84
C ASN A 101 2.38 3.75 -20.81
N LYS A 102 1.97 4.52 -19.81
CA LYS A 102 2.86 5.05 -18.77
C LYS A 102 2.74 4.30 -17.45
N ARG A 103 1.70 3.48 -17.31
CA ARG A 103 1.43 2.68 -16.12
C ARG A 103 2.40 1.51 -16.03
N PRO A 104 2.84 1.11 -14.83
CA PRO A 104 3.63 -0.12 -14.67
C PRO A 104 2.92 -1.30 -15.31
N LEU A 105 3.66 -2.10 -16.08
CA LEU A 105 3.10 -3.25 -16.79
C LEU A 105 2.50 -4.25 -15.81
N GLY A 106 1.26 -4.63 -16.06
CA GLY A 106 0.56 -5.62 -15.24
C GLY A 106 0.01 -5.09 -13.93
N LEU A 107 0.18 -3.78 -13.65
CA LEU A 107 -0.38 -3.18 -12.44
C LEU A 107 -1.90 -3.37 -12.41
N LYS A 108 -2.38 -4.03 -11.36
CA LYS A 108 -3.81 -4.29 -11.19
C LYS A 108 -4.53 -3.07 -10.63
N SER A 109 -3.97 -2.49 -9.57
CA SER A 109 -4.51 -1.26 -8.98
C SER A 109 -3.44 -0.52 -8.20
N TYR A 110 -3.69 0.76 -7.92
CA TYR A 110 -2.91 1.51 -6.96
C TYR A 110 -3.82 2.32 -6.06
N VAL A 111 -3.34 2.57 -4.84
CA VAL A 111 -4.00 3.47 -3.89
C VAL A 111 -2.94 4.43 -3.36
N GLU A 112 -3.09 5.70 -3.69
CA GLU A 112 -2.23 6.76 -3.17
C GLU A 112 -2.85 7.30 -1.89
N THR A 113 -2.08 7.30 -0.81
CA THR A 113 -2.59 7.72 0.50
C THR A 113 -1.63 8.65 1.22
N ARG A 114 -2.17 9.39 2.19
CA ARG A 114 -1.42 10.29 3.05
C ARG A 114 -1.76 9.98 4.51
N SER A 115 -0.74 9.98 5.37
CA SER A 115 -0.93 9.74 6.80
C SER A 115 -1.89 10.75 7.42
N LEU A 116 -2.79 10.29 8.29
CA LEU A 116 -3.66 11.17 9.06
C LEU A 116 -2.93 11.89 10.19
N LYS A 117 -1.74 11.40 10.59
CA LYS A 117 -0.96 11.96 11.69
C LYS A 117 0.20 12.84 11.26
N GLN A 118 0.75 12.57 10.06
CA GLN A 118 1.98 13.22 9.58
C GLN A 118 1.77 13.74 8.16
N ASP A 119 1.74 15.05 7.99
CA ASP A 119 1.41 15.69 6.71
C ASP A 119 2.38 15.35 5.57
N TYR A 120 3.64 15.01 5.91
CA TYR A 120 4.66 14.71 4.90
C TYR A 120 4.85 13.22 4.66
N GLU A 121 4.06 12.36 5.32
CA GLU A 121 4.17 10.91 5.15
C GLU A 121 3.08 10.39 4.24
N PHE A 122 3.51 9.60 3.24
CA PHE A 122 2.66 9.04 2.21
C PHE A 122 2.87 7.53 2.14
N LEU A 123 1.82 6.83 1.76
CA LEU A 123 1.88 5.40 1.47
C LEU A 123 1.24 5.16 0.11
N LEU A 124 2.01 4.58 -0.80
CA LEU A 124 1.50 4.11 -2.08
C LEU A 124 1.38 2.60 -2.01
N ILE A 125 0.17 2.09 -2.24
CA ILE A 125 -0.09 0.65 -2.29
C ILE A 125 -0.35 0.27 -3.74
N ASN A 126 0.55 -0.54 -4.30
CA ASN A 126 0.39 -1.08 -5.64
C ASN A 126 0.07 -2.56 -5.55
N SER A 127 -0.74 -3.07 -6.46
CA SER A 127 -1.09 -4.49 -6.49
C SER A 127 -0.91 -5.11 -7.86
N TRP A 128 -0.43 -6.35 -7.86
CA TRP A 128 -0.26 -7.19 -9.05
C TRP A 128 -0.82 -8.58 -8.78
N LYS A 129 -1.25 -9.25 -9.84
CA LYS A 129 -1.57 -10.69 -9.77
C LYS A 129 -0.38 -11.55 -10.14
N ASP A 130 0.51 -11.05 -11.00
CA ASP A 130 1.63 -11.80 -11.55
C ASP A 130 2.93 -11.35 -10.90
N GLU A 131 3.64 -12.30 -10.26
CA GLU A 131 4.89 -12.01 -9.57
C GLU A 131 5.98 -11.51 -10.53
N HIS A 132 6.00 -12.00 -11.76
CA HIS A 132 6.98 -11.57 -12.75
C HIS A 132 6.81 -10.08 -13.08
N ASP A 133 5.56 -9.64 -13.28
CA ASP A 133 5.27 -8.23 -13.56
C ASP A 133 5.65 -7.35 -12.37
N PHE A 134 5.36 -7.80 -11.15
CA PHE A 134 5.76 -7.09 -9.94
C PHE A 134 7.29 -6.96 -9.86
N LEU A 135 8.03 -8.06 -10.07
CA LEU A 135 9.49 -8.03 -9.95
C LEU A 135 10.13 -7.15 -11.01
N GLN A 136 9.59 -7.12 -12.23
CA GLN A 136 10.07 -6.21 -13.27
C GLN A 136 9.93 -4.76 -12.84
N TRP A 137 8.79 -4.39 -12.29
CA TRP A 137 8.57 -3.04 -11.78
C TRP A 137 9.46 -2.74 -10.58
N HIS A 138 9.53 -3.65 -9.62
CA HIS A 138 10.31 -3.47 -8.40
C HIS A 138 11.79 -3.20 -8.70
N ASN A 139 12.33 -3.84 -9.72
CA ASN A 139 13.72 -3.70 -10.12
C ASN A 139 13.94 -2.64 -11.21
N SER A 140 12.88 -1.98 -11.65
CA SER A 140 12.95 -1.01 -12.73
C SER A 140 13.53 0.33 -12.27
N GLU A 141 14.34 0.95 -13.11
CA GLU A 141 14.79 2.33 -12.90
C GLU A 141 13.63 3.32 -12.95
N ASN A 142 12.51 2.95 -13.56
CA ASN A 142 11.32 3.78 -13.67
C ASN A 142 10.47 3.76 -12.40
N ASN A 143 10.83 2.94 -11.40
CA ASN A 143 10.14 2.90 -10.11
C ASN A 143 10.58 4.08 -9.26
N THR A 144 10.20 5.28 -9.66
CA THR A 144 10.58 6.53 -8.99
C THR A 144 10.10 6.57 -7.54
N PRO A 145 8.88 6.13 -7.17
CA PRO A 145 8.47 6.14 -5.76
C PRO A 145 9.45 5.44 -4.82
N ALA A 146 10.06 4.34 -5.25
CA ALA A 146 11.03 3.62 -4.42
C ALA A 146 12.35 4.37 -4.24
N HIS A 147 12.61 5.40 -5.04
CA HIS A 147 13.87 6.12 -5.03
C HIS A 147 13.79 7.51 -4.37
N PHE A 148 12.64 7.90 -3.83
CA PHE A 148 12.53 9.16 -3.11
C PHE A 148 13.42 9.15 -1.87
N GLY A 149 13.95 10.33 -1.53
CA GLY A 149 14.72 10.51 -0.33
C GLY A 149 16.21 10.23 -0.46
N HIS A 150 16.70 9.81 -1.63
CA HIS A 150 18.13 9.51 -1.83
C HIS A 150 19.04 10.75 -1.74
N ALA A 151 18.49 11.94 -1.85
CA ALA A 151 19.27 13.19 -1.86
C ALA A 151 19.34 13.88 -0.49
N GLY A 152 19.39 13.11 0.59
CA GLY A 152 19.56 13.62 1.94
C GLY A 152 18.32 13.64 2.81
N ASN A 153 17.16 13.37 2.26
CA ASN A 153 15.93 13.19 3.02
C ASN A 153 15.78 11.73 3.47
N LYS A 154 14.75 11.46 4.27
CA LYS A 154 14.46 10.09 4.69
C LYS A 154 14.11 9.24 3.46
N SER A 155 14.85 8.16 3.24
CA SER A 155 14.65 7.27 2.11
C SER A 155 13.30 6.56 2.17
N ALA A 156 12.72 6.30 1.00
CA ALA A 156 11.51 5.49 0.89
C ALA A 156 11.78 4.08 1.40
N VAL A 157 10.76 3.50 2.05
CA VAL A 157 10.80 2.11 2.53
C VAL A 157 9.76 1.31 1.74
N VAL A 158 10.21 0.25 1.09
CA VAL A 158 9.34 -0.60 0.27
C VAL A 158 9.22 -1.98 0.91
N ASN A 159 7.98 -2.39 1.18
CA ASN A 159 7.67 -3.72 1.71
C ASN A 159 6.79 -4.48 0.74
N GLN A 160 7.11 -5.76 0.53
CA GLN A 160 6.30 -6.66 -0.27
C GLN A 160 5.47 -7.55 0.63
N TYR A 161 4.19 -7.68 0.30
CA TYR A 161 3.27 -8.58 0.99
C TYR A 161 2.65 -9.56 0.00
N VAL A 162 2.43 -10.77 0.46
CA VAL A 162 1.90 -11.87 -0.34
C VAL A 162 0.73 -12.52 0.38
N SER A 163 0.04 -13.44 -0.29
CA SER A 163 -1.06 -14.20 0.30
C SER A 163 -0.63 -14.88 1.61
N ALA A 164 -1.43 -14.70 2.65
CA ALA A 164 -1.16 -15.30 3.95
C ALA A 164 -1.35 -16.83 3.95
N GLY A 165 -2.05 -17.36 2.95
CA GLY A 165 -2.29 -18.81 2.82
C GLY A 165 -1.20 -19.58 2.11
N LYS A 166 -0.11 -18.93 1.72
CA LYS A 166 0.99 -19.58 0.97
C LYS A 166 2.26 -19.72 1.78
#